data_c5a238a2f4bd0fe726a389de4a8707b0
#
_entry.id   c5a238a2f4bd0fe726a389de4a8707b0
#
_cell.length_a   1.000
_cell.length_b   1.000
_cell.length_c   1.000
_cell.angle_alpha   90.00
_cell.angle_beta   90.00
_cell.angle_gamma   90.00
#
_symmetry.space_group_name_H-M   'P 1'
#
loop_
_entity.id
_entity.type
_entity.pdbx_description
1 polymer ?
#
loop_
_entity_poly.entity_id
_entity_poly.type
_entity_poly.pdbx_seq_one_letter_code
_entity_poly.pdbx_strand_id
1 'polypeptide(L)'
;MYEYSGRALVFGASGGIGQAFSRFLEDKLGSENVVNVSRSFDGFEISDEEKIFKLSESIEGSFNLIINATGVLQTTEEGPEKTINVVKQKSMIDMMTINAVGPALLLKNFSKKLDKTKFSVFVNLSARVGSITDNRLGGWISYRSSKAALNQIIKTSSIEINRRNKNAICVGLHPGTVKTRFTEKFQNTTETISPDESVEMMMKVVENLSVDDNGYCFAYDGTAIPA
;
A
#
# COMPACT_ATOMS: atom_id res chain seq x y z
N MET A 1 12.13 -15.29 -5.49
CA MET A 1 12.30 -13.93 -6.03
C MET A 1 11.18 -13.63 -7.00
N TYR A 2 10.70 -12.38 -7.02
CA TYR A 2 9.66 -11.94 -7.95
C TYR A 2 10.25 -11.75 -9.34
N GLU A 3 9.54 -12.22 -10.34
CA GLU A 3 9.88 -12.04 -11.76
C GLU A 3 8.74 -11.31 -12.45
N TYR A 4 9.07 -10.42 -13.39
CA TYR A 4 8.08 -9.72 -14.23
C TYR A 4 7.45 -10.70 -15.23
N SER A 5 6.58 -11.57 -14.72
CA SER A 5 5.88 -12.58 -15.53
C SER A 5 4.46 -12.75 -15.00
N GLY A 6 3.47 -12.59 -15.87
CA GLY A 6 2.06 -12.68 -15.50
C GLY A 6 1.39 -11.31 -15.39
N ARG A 7 0.44 -11.13 -14.46
CA ARG A 7 -0.41 -9.94 -14.39
C ARG A 7 -0.20 -9.16 -13.09
N ALA A 8 -0.38 -7.86 -13.18
CA ALA A 8 -0.36 -6.95 -12.03
C ALA A 8 -1.72 -6.25 -11.85
N LEU A 9 -2.05 -5.91 -10.60
CA LEU A 9 -3.23 -5.14 -10.22
C LEU A 9 -2.81 -3.98 -9.33
N VAL A 10 -3.15 -2.75 -9.70
CA VAL A 10 -2.77 -1.53 -8.99
C VAL A 10 -4.03 -0.80 -8.50
N PHE A 11 -4.23 -0.76 -7.19
CA PHE A 11 -5.25 0.07 -6.54
C PHE A 11 -4.69 1.46 -6.25
N GLY A 12 -5.49 2.49 -6.49
CA GLY A 12 -5.07 3.88 -6.35
C GLY A 12 -4.27 4.41 -7.55
N ALA A 13 -4.44 3.80 -8.73
CA ALA A 13 -3.73 4.08 -9.96
C ALA A 13 -3.80 5.54 -10.45
N SER A 14 -4.75 6.34 -10.00
CA SER A 14 -4.82 7.78 -10.32
C SER A 14 -4.04 8.68 -9.37
N GLY A 15 -3.50 8.14 -8.26
CA GLY A 15 -2.63 8.87 -7.33
C GLY A 15 -1.18 8.97 -7.84
N GLY A 16 -0.38 9.91 -7.32
CA GLY A 16 0.97 10.14 -7.83
C GLY A 16 1.87 8.88 -7.84
N ILE A 17 1.90 8.13 -6.74
CA ILE A 17 2.68 6.88 -6.67
C ILE A 17 1.98 5.75 -7.45
N GLY A 18 0.64 5.67 -7.40
CA GLY A 18 -0.11 4.67 -8.14
C GLY A 18 0.08 4.79 -9.65
N GLN A 19 0.07 6.01 -10.19
CA GLN A 19 0.37 6.26 -11.61
C GLN A 19 1.81 5.85 -11.99
N ALA A 20 2.77 6.09 -11.12
CA ALA A 20 4.15 5.67 -11.35
C ALA A 20 4.27 4.13 -11.37
N PHE A 21 3.60 3.42 -10.45
CA PHE A 21 3.51 1.96 -10.51
C PHE A 21 2.85 1.48 -11.80
N SER A 22 1.74 2.09 -12.22
CA SER A 22 1.05 1.73 -13.47
C SER A 22 2.00 1.82 -14.66
N ARG A 23 2.64 2.98 -14.86
CA ARG A 23 3.61 3.18 -15.96
C ARG A 23 4.75 2.17 -15.91
N PHE A 24 5.36 1.99 -14.74
CA PHE A 24 6.47 1.06 -14.56
C PHE A 24 6.08 -0.37 -14.92
N LEU A 25 4.92 -0.82 -14.46
CA LEU A 25 4.45 -2.19 -14.71
C LEU A 25 3.99 -2.39 -16.15
N GLU A 26 3.36 -1.39 -16.77
CA GLU A 26 2.98 -1.42 -18.18
C GLU A 26 4.22 -1.51 -19.10
N ASP A 27 5.31 -0.82 -18.74
CA ASP A 27 6.59 -0.95 -19.46
C ASP A 27 7.19 -2.37 -19.33
N LYS A 28 7.07 -3.00 -18.16
CA LYS A 28 7.66 -4.32 -17.89
C LYS A 28 6.81 -5.50 -18.36
N LEU A 29 5.51 -5.37 -18.31
CA LEU A 29 4.55 -6.48 -18.50
C LEU A 29 3.71 -6.36 -19.78
N GLY A 30 3.64 -5.16 -20.39
CA GLY A 30 2.62 -4.79 -21.38
C GLY A 30 1.33 -4.30 -20.70
N SER A 31 0.68 -3.31 -21.29
CA SER A 31 -0.53 -2.67 -20.73
C SER A 31 -1.71 -3.64 -20.56
N GLU A 32 -1.81 -4.67 -21.40
CA GLU A 32 -2.83 -5.72 -21.35
C GLU A 32 -2.72 -6.61 -20.11
N ASN A 33 -1.55 -6.62 -19.46
CA ASN A 33 -1.27 -7.41 -18.25
C ASN A 33 -1.34 -6.59 -16.96
N VAL A 34 -1.69 -5.30 -17.05
CA VAL A 34 -1.82 -4.41 -15.88
C VAL A 34 -3.26 -3.93 -15.74
N VAL A 35 -3.88 -4.27 -14.61
CA VAL A 35 -5.21 -3.80 -14.27
C VAL A 35 -5.08 -2.60 -13.32
N ASN A 36 -5.55 -1.46 -13.74
CA ASN A 36 -5.52 -0.21 -12.98
C ASN A 36 -6.88 0.12 -12.40
N VAL A 37 -6.95 0.32 -11.09
CA VAL A 37 -8.18 0.61 -10.34
C VAL A 37 -8.06 1.93 -9.59
N SER A 38 -9.04 2.81 -9.78
CA SER A 38 -9.11 4.08 -9.04
C SER A 38 -10.52 4.67 -9.03
N ARG A 39 -10.73 5.68 -8.19
CA ARG A 39 -11.99 6.44 -8.19
C ARG A 39 -12.29 7.08 -9.54
N SER A 40 -11.26 7.57 -10.21
CA SER A 40 -11.40 8.29 -11.49
C SER A 40 -11.74 7.37 -12.66
N PHE A 41 -11.35 6.09 -12.60
CA PHE A 41 -11.54 5.14 -13.69
C PHE A 41 -12.79 4.27 -13.48
N ASP A 42 -12.95 3.75 -12.24
CA ASP A 42 -13.94 2.70 -11.95
C ASP A 42 -14.97 3.12 -10.90
N GLY A 43 -14.90 4.36 -10.38
CA GLY A 43 -15.70 4.78 -9.23
C GLY A 43 -15.37 4.01 -7.95
N PHE A 44 -14.18 3.39 -7.91
CA PHE A 44 -13.70 2.61 -6.77
C PHE A 44 -13.56 3.48 -5.52
N GLU A 45 -14.12 3.02 -4.41
CA GLU A 45 -14.00 3.69 -3.11
C GLU A 45 -13.51 2.72 -2.06
N ILE A 46 -12.32 3.00 -1.51
CA ILE A 46 -11.64 2.11 -0.55
C ILE A 46 -12.39 1.94 0.78
N SER A 47 -13.27 2.87 1.12
CA SER A 47 -14.11 2.84 2.32
C SER A 47 -15.45 2.12 2.12
N ASP A 48 -15.75 1.63 0.91
CA ASP A 48 -17.02 0.99 0.55
C ASP A 48 -16.81 -0.51 0.34
N GLU A 49 -17.22 -1.32 1.34
CA GLU A 49 -17.05 -2.77 1.31
C GLU A 49 -17.81 -3.42 0.14
N GLU A 50 -19.00 -2.92 -0.17
CA GLU A 50 -19.83 -3.49 -1.25
C GLU A 50 -19.19 -3.24 -2.62
N LYS A 51 -18.67 -2.03 -2.85
CA LYS A 51 -17.93 -1.71 -4.08
C LYS A 51 -16.67 -2.55 -4.23
N ILE A 52 -15.90 -2.75 -3.15
CA ILE A 52 -14.72 -3.61 -3.15
C ILE A 52 -15.11 -5.05 -3.50
N PHE A 53 -16.17 -5.57 -2.91
CA PHE A 53 -16.67 -6.91 -3.20
C PHE A 53 -17.09 -7.05 -4.67
N LYS A 54 -17.96 -6.17 -5.19
CA LYS A 54 -18.40 -6.18 -6.58
C LYS A 54 -17.23 -6.09 -7.57
N LEU A 55 -16.26 -5.22 -7.28
CA LEU A 55 -15.04 -5.11 -8.08
C LEU A 55 -14.24 -6.42 -8.08
N SER A 56 -14.15 -7.08 -6.93
CA SER A 56 -13.45 -8.36 -6.85
C SER A 56 -14.10 -9.46 -7.67
N GLU A 57 -15.41 -9.45 -7.83
CA GLU A 57 -16.12 -10.41 -8.66
C GLU A 57 -16.00 -10.08 -10.17
N SER A 58 -15.86 -8.81 -10.53
CA SER A 58 -15.73 -8.39 -11.94
C SER A 58 -14.31 -8.56 -12.51
N ILE A 59 -13.27 -8.49 -11.67
CA ILE A 59 -11.89 -8.67 -12.12
C ILE A 59 -11.56 -10.16 -12.17
N GLU A 60 -11.34 -10.71 -13.36
CA GLU A 60 -11.04 -12.11 -13.57
C GLU A 60 -9.52 -12.42 -13.56
N GLY A 61 -9.21 -13.70 -13.32
CA GLY A 61 -7.86 -14.24 -13.39
C GLY A 61 -7.04 -14.09 -12.11
N SER A 62 -5.76 -14.44 -12.19
CA SER A 62 -4.79 -14.37 -11.10
C SER A 62 -3.71 -13.32 -11.38
N PHE A 63 -3.04 -12.89 -10.31
CA PHE A 63 -2.04 -11.83 -10.35
C PHE A 63 -0.77 -12.27 -9.61
N ASN A 64 0.38 -11.97 -10.19
CA ASN A 64 1.67 -12.17 -9.54
C ASN A 64 2.05 -10.98 -8.64
N LEU A 65 1.45 -9.82 -8.92
CA LEU A 65 1.65 -8.62 -8.12
C LEU A 65 0.33 -7.89 -7.92
N ILE A 66 -0.01 -7.62 -6.67
CA ILE A 66 -1.13 -6.75 -6.32
C ILE A 66 -0.56 -5.61 -5.48
N ILE A 67 -0.77 -4.37 -5.92
CA ILE A 67 -0.28 -3.17 -5.24
C ILE A 67 -1.47 -2.36 -4.74
N ASN A 68 -1.51 -2.12 -3.44
CA ASN A 68 -2.40 -1.16 -2.83
C ASN A 68 -1.65 0.15 -2.57
N ALA A 69 -1.81 1.11 -3.48
CA ALA A 69 -1.28 2.46 -3.39
C ALA A 69 -2.31 3.48 -2.88
N THR A 70 -3.40 3.02 -2.26
CA THR A 70 -4.40 3.90 -1.66
C THR A 70 -3.95 4.41 -0.28
N GLY A 71 -4.46 5.55 0.11
CA GLY A 71 -4.25 6.11 1.44
C GLY A 71 -4.39 7.62 1.49
N VAL A 72 -4.49 8.15 2.70
CA VAL A 72 -4.53 9.58 2.96
C VAL A 72 -3.62 9.93 4.14
N LEU A 73 -3.04 11.13 4.13
CA LEU A 73 -2.23 11.67 5.22
C LEU A 73 -3.08 12.53 6.18
N GLN A 74 -4.15 13.07 5.67
CA GLN A 74 -5.08 13.94 6.40
C GLN A 74 -6.48 13.80 5.83
N THR A 75 -7.47 14.03 6.67
CA THR A 75 -8.90 14.04 6.31
C THR A 75 -9.52 15.42 6.46
N THR A 76 -8.75 16.41 6.92
CA THR A 76 -9.14 17.81 7.07
C THR A 76 -8.09 18.72 6.43
N GLU A 77 -8.47 19.98 6.17
CA GLU A 77 -7.55 20.99 5.61
C GLU A 77 -6.45 21.43 6.61
N GLU A 78 -6.67 21.21 7.91
CA GLU A 78 -5.73 21.58 8.97
C GLU A 78 -4.43 20.75 8.95
N GLY A 79 -4.45 19.62 8.24
CA GLY A 79 -3.31 18.69 8.18
C GLY A 79 -3.27 17.69 9.34
N PRO A 80 -2.20 16.87 9.40
CA PRO A 80 -2.02 15.91 10.48
C PRO A 80 -1.79 16.61 11.83
N GLU A 81 -2.27 15.99 12.91
CA GLU A 81 -2.21 16.55 14.26
C GLU A 81 -0.75 16.72 14.74
N LYS A 82 -0.39 17.93 15.18
CA LYS A 82 0.93 18.21 15.78
C LYS A 82 0.99 17.90 17.27
N THR A 83 -0.16 17.90 17.96
CA THR A 83 -0.29 17.62 19.39
C THR A 83 -1.51 16.75 19.67
N ILE A 84 -1.53 16.07 20.83
CA ILE A 84 -2.68 15.27 21.27
C ILE A 84 -3.94 16.12 21.50
N ASN A 85 -3.78 17.39 21.83
CA ASN A 85 -4.90 18.29 22.18
C ASN A 85 -5.82 18.62 20.98
N VAL A 86 -5.37 18.38 19.75
CA VAL A 86 -6.16 18.68 18.54
C VAL A 86 -6.71 17.43 17.86
N VAL A 87 -6.65 16.29 18.52
CA VAL A 87 -7.21 15.01 18.00
C VAL A 87 -8.73 15.13 17.91
N LYS A 88 -9.28 14.81 16.74
CA LYS A 88 -10.71 14.80 16.47
C LYS A 88 -11.15 13.37 16.17
N GLN A 89 -12.19 12.89 16.89
CA GLN A 89 -12.75 11.53 16.69
C GLN A 89 -13.04 11.24 15.22
N LYS A 90 -13.73 12.16 14.53
CA LYS A 90 -14.08 11.97 13.11
C LYS A 90 -12.85 11.77 12.24
N SER A 91 -11.83 12.62 12.37
CA SER A 91 -10.58 12.52 11.60
C SER A 91 -9.88 11.19 11.83
N MET A 92 -9.85 10.73 13.09
CA MET A 92 -9.25 9.45 13.44
C MET A 92 -10.01 8.26 12.85
N ILE A 93 -11.36 8.28 12.90
CA ILE A 93 -12.20 7.23 12.31
C ILE A 93 -12.02 7.21 10.78
N ASP A 94 -12.11 8.36 10.11
CA ASP A 94 -11.96 8.45 8.65
C ASP A 94 -10.57 7.95 8.23
N MET A 95 -9.52 8.33 8.97
CA MET A 95 -8.15 7.89 8.70
C MET A 95 -7.99 6.37 8.85
N MET A 96 -8.53 5.79 9.93
CA MET A 96 -8.55 4.34 10.15
C MET A 96 -9.33 3.61 9.05
N THR A 97 -10.48 4.15 8.66
CA THR A 97 -11.30 3.56 7.60
C THR A 97 -10.53 3.47 6.29
N ILE A 98 -9.85 4.55 5.87
CA ILE A 98 -9.15 4.59 4.59
C ILE A 98 -7.83 3.83 4.63
N ASN A 99 -7.02 4.03 5.69
CA ASN A 99 -5.63 3.53 5.72
C ASN A 99 -5.48 2.12 6.33
N ALA A 100 -6.50 1.61 7.02
CA ALA A 100 -6.43 0.31 7.69
C ALA A 100 -7.59 -0.61 7.30
N VAL A 101 -8.84 -0.19 7.51
CA VAL A 101 -10.02 -1.02 7.21
C VAL A 101 -10.12 -1.31 5.71
N GLY A 102 -9.98 -0.29 4.86
CA GLY A 102 -10.01 -0.46 3.41
C GLY A 102 -8.97 -1.45 2.90
N PRO A 103 -7.67 -1.32 3.24
CA PRO A 103 -6.65 -2.34 2.93
C PRO A 103 -6.99 -3.74 3.44
N ALA A 104 -7.60 -3.87 4.63
CA ALA A 104 -8.06 -5.17 5.13
C ALA A 104 -9.15 -5.77 4.23
N LEU A 105 -10.09 -4.95 3.75
CA LEU A 105 -11.12 -5.36 2.81
C LEU A 105 -10.54 -5.73 1.43
N LEU A 106 -9.49 -5.05 0.97
CA LEU A 106 -8.76 -5.46 -0.24
C LEU A 106 -8.09 -6.82 -0.04
N LEU A 107 -7.40 -7.03 1.08
CA LEU A 107 -6.79 -8.32 1.40
C LEU A 107 -7.84 -9.44 1.47
N LYS A 108 -8.99 -9.21 2.13
CA LYS A 108 -10.13 -10.14 2.20
C LYS A 108 -10.57 -10.60 0.81
N ASN A 109 -10.74 -9.67 -0.12
CA ASN A 109 -11.35 -9.96 -1.42
C ASN A 109 -10.34 -10.37 -2.49
N PHE A 110 -9.11 -9.82 -2.47
CA PHE A 110 -8.14 -10.00 -3.54
C PHE A 110 -6.98 -10.93 -3.23
N SER A 111 -6.72 -11.30 -1.97
CA SER A 111 -5.65 -12.27 -1.66
C SER A 111 -5.88 -13.65 -2.32
N LYS A 112 -7.13 -14.04 -2.53
CA LYS A 112 -7.50 -15.27 -3.25
C LYS A 112 -7.12 -15.26 -4.74
N LYS A 113 -6.85 -14.06 -5.31
CA LYS A 113 -6.45 -13.84 -6.69
C LYS A 113 -4.93 -13.83 -6.89
N LEU A 114 -4.14 -13.99 -5.82
CA LEU A 114 -2.71 -14.21 -5.95
C LEU A 114 -2.44 -15.54 -6.65
N ASP A 115 -1.52 -15.51 -7.63
CA ASP A 115 -1.13 -16.70 -8.39
C ASP A 115 -0.62 -17.79 -7.45
N LYS A 116 -1.03 -19.05 -7.70
CA LYS A 116 -0.67 -20.20 -6.84
C LYS A 116 0.49 -21.01 -7.41
N THR A 117 0.83 -20.79 -8.66
CA THR A 117 1.84 -21.56 -9.38
C THR A 117 3.20 -20.86 -9.40
N LYS A 118 3.17 -19.51 -9.34
CA LYS A 118 4.37 -18.66 -9.33
C LYS A 118 4.44 -17.87 -8.04
N PHE A 119 5.63 -17.38 -7.71
CA PHE A 119 5.81 -16.45 -6.60
C PHE A 119 4.95 -15.20 -6.83
N SER A 120 4.17 -14.84 -5.84
CA SER A 120 3.24 -13.72 -5.92
C SER A 120 3.27 -12.84 -4.67
N VAL A 121 3.08 -11.53 -4.87
CA VAL A 121 3.25 -10.54 -3.81
C VAL A 121 2.03 -9.63 -3.72
N PHE A 122 1.50 -9.47 -2.51
CA PHE A 122 0.55 -8.41 -2.17
C PHE A 122 1.28 -7.30 -1.43
N VAL A 123 1.46 -6.16 -2.07
CA VAL A 123 2.11 -4.98 -1.52
C VAL A 123 1.07 -4.00 -0.99
N ASN A 124 1.22 -3.55 0.25
CA ASN A 124 0.47 -2.40 0.77
C ASN A 124 1.42 -1.23 1.03
N LEU A 125 1.13 -0.05 0.48
CA LEU A 125 1.90 1.15 0.83
C LEU A 125 1.63 1.54 2.29
N SER A 126 2.62 1.27 3.12
CA SER A 126 2.64 1.68 4.51
C SER A 126 3.52 2.92 4.70
N ALA A 127 3.96 3.17 5.90
CA ALA A 127 4.85 4.27 6.20
C ALA A 127 5.73 3.94 7.42
N ARG A 128 6.98 4.42 7.43
CA ARG A 128 7.89 4.30 8.58
C ARG A 128 7.25 4.81 9.88
N VAL A 129 6.44 5.86 9.79
CA VAL A 129 5.72 6.41 10.95
C VAL A 129 4.68 5.48 11.56
N GLY A 130 4.34 4.36 10.91
CA GLY A 130 3.53 3.28 11.47
C GLY A 130 4.29 2.36 12.43
N SER A 131 5.62 2.44 12.48
CA SER A 131 6.42 1.73 13.47
C SER A 131 6.22 2.36 14.85
N ILE A 132 5.91 1.51 15.85
CA ILE A 132 5.76 1.95 17.24
C ILE A 132 7.13 2.16 17.87
N THR A 133 8.06 1.23 17.62
CA THR A 133 9.40 1.26 18.22
C THR A 133 10.31 2.33 17.62
N ASP A 134 10.10 2.73 16.35
CA ASP A 134 10.88 3.79 15.68
C ASP A 134 10.32 5.21 15.95
N ASN A 135 9.21 5.32 16.67
CA ASN A 135 8.58 6.59 16.94
C ASN A 135 9.31 7.39 18.05
N ARG A 136 10.09 8.39 17.64
CA ARG A 136 10.82 9.32 18.53
C ARG A 136 10.28 10.74 18.48
N LEU A 137 9.49 11.07 17.46
CA LEU A 137 9.06 12.45 17.19
C LEU A 137 7.66 12.77 17.71
N GLY A 138 6.79 11.74 17.86
CA GLY A 138 5.37 11.97 18.19
C GLY A 138 4.61 12.70 17.08
N GLY A 139 3.47 13.30 17.43
CA GLY A 139 2.58 13.98 16.48
C GLY A 139 1.91 12.99 15.49
N TRP A 140 1.04 13.50 14.62
CA TRP A 140 0.36 12.76 13.57
C TRP A 140 -0.38 11.52 14.08
N ILE A 141 -1.04 11.65 15.22
CA ILE A 141 -1.61 10.52 15.97
C ILE A 141 -2.53 9.66 15.11
N SER A 142 -3.46 10.27 14.39
CA SER A 142 -4.41 9.53 13.54
C SER A 142 -3.69 8.79 12.41
N TYR A 143 -2.71 9.43 11.76
CA TYR A 143 -1.95 8.82 10.67
C TYR A 143 -1.05 7.69 11.16
N ARG A 144 -0.25 7.93 12.21
CA ARG A 144 0.61 6.90 12.82
C ARG A 144 -0.21 5.69 13.26
N SER A 145 -1.29 5.92 14.00
CA SER A 145 -2.17 4.84 14.47
C SER A 145 -2.76 4.04 13.32
N SER A 146 -3.20 4.71 12.24
CA SER A 146 -3.74 4.02 11.07
C SER A 146 -2.70 3.17 10.33
N LYS A 147 -1.45 3.64 10.25
CA LYS A 147 -0.35 2.89 9.62
C LYS A 147 0.19 1.78 10.51
N ALA A 148 0.17 1.95 11.85
CA ALA A 148 0.45 0.87 12.79
C ALA A 148 -0.61 -0.25 12.70
N ALA A 149 -1.89 0.13 12.62
CA ALA A 149 -2.98 -0.83 12.38
C ALA A 149 -2.81 -1.56 11.04
N LEU A 150 -2.44 -0.85 9.97
CA LEU A 150 -2.14 -1.47 8.68
C LEU A 150 -0.98 -2.47 8.78
N ASN A 151 0.11 -2.13 9.48
CA ASN A 151 1.24 -3.04 9.68
C ASN A 151 0.81 -4.32 10.41
N GLN A 152 -0.05 -4.21 11.43
CA GLN A 152 -0.62 -5.37 12.11
C GLN A 152 -1.53 -6.20 11.20
N ILE A 153 -2.35 -5.55 10.36
CA ILE A 153 -3.20 -6.22 9.37
C ILE A 153 -2.34 -6.98 8.35
N ILE A 154 -1.29 -6.36 7.82
CA ILE A 154 -0.34 -7.01 6.91
C ILE A 154 0.25 -8.26 7.57
N LYS A 155 0.77 -8.14 8.80
CA LYS A 155 1.36 -9.27 9.53
C LYS A 155 0.37 -10.41 9.74
N THR A 156 -0.83 -10.11 10.19
CA THR A 156 -1.85 -11.12 10.44
C THR A 156 -2.30 -11.81 9.16
N SER A 157 -2.61 -11.01 8.13
CA SER A 157 -3.06 -11.53 6.83
C SER A 157 -1.99 -12.35 6.13
N SER A 158 -0.72 -11.96 6.24
CA SER A 158 0.40 -12.68 5.63
C SER A 158 0.49 -14.13 6.09
N ILE A 159 0.26 -14.37 7.38
CA ILE A 159 0.26 -15.72 7.96
C ILE A 159 -0.88 -16.56 7.36
N GLU A 160 -2.06 -15.99 7.23
CA GLU A 160 -3.22 -16.68 6.66
C GLU A 160 -3.05 -16.92 5.16
N ILE A 161 -2.57 -15.94 4.40
CA ILE A 161 -2.29 -16.06 2.97
C ILE A 161 -1.29 -17.20 2.72
N ASN A 162 -0.19 -17.22 3.46
CA ASN A 162 0.85 -18.25 3.31
C ASN A 162 0.38 -19.66 3.70
N ARG A 163 -0.60 -19.80 4.60
CA ARG A 163 -1.22 -21.12 4.88
C ARG A 163 -1.96 -21.68 3.66
N ARG A 164 -2.59 -20.81 2.86
CA ARG A 164 -3.40 -21.19 1.69
C ARG A 164 -2.60 -21.23 0.39
N ASN A 165 -1.56 -20.40 0.28
CA ASN A 165 -0.71 -20.28 -0.89
C ASN A 165 0.75 -20.08 -0.45
N LYS A 166 1.57 -21.14 -0.53
CA LYS A 166 2.97 -21.13 -0.11
C LYS A 166 3.87 -20.27 -0.98
N ASN A 167 3.41 -19.94 -2.18
CA ASN A 167 4.12 -19.07 -3.13
C ASN A 167 3.73 -17.59 -2.97
N ALA A 168 2.83 -17.26 -2.06
CA ALA A 168 2.33 -15.90 -1.87
C ALA A 168 2.83 -15.28 -0.58
N ILE A 169 3.22 -14.00 -0.66
CA ILE A 169 3.55 -13.17 0.50
C ILE A 169 2.74 -11.87 0.49
N CYS A 170 2.59 -11.28 1.68
CA CYS A 170 2.01 -9.95 1.87
C CYS A 170 3.00 -9.09 2.64
N VAL A 171 3.35 -7.93 2.10
CA VAL A 171 4.35 -7.03 2.68
C VAL A 171 3.87 -5.57 2.72
N GLY A 172 4.46 -4.79 3.61
CA GLY A 172 4.34 -3.33 3.61
C GLY A 172 5.53 -2.69 2.91
N LEU A 173 5.30 -1.62 2.14
CA LEU A 173 6.37 -0.78 1.61
C LEU A 173 6.17 0.68 2.03
N HIS A 174 7.24 1.30 2.53
CA HIS A 174 7.32 2.74 2.74
C HIS A 174 8.00 3.40 1.54
N PRO A 175 7.30 4.30 0.82
CA PRO A 175 7.80 4.88 -0.42
C PRO A 175 8.86 5.98 -0.24
N GLY A 176 9.24 6.32 0.99
CA GLY A 176 9.98 7.54 1.28
C GLY A 176 9.07 8.78 1.33
N THR A 177 9.67 9.97 1.34
CA THR A 177 8.92 11.23 1.18
C THR A 177 8.86 11.58 -0.29
N VAL A 178 7.72 11.26 -0.93
CA VAL A 178 7.56 11.36 -2.38
C VAL A 178 6.86 12.67 -2.75
N LYS A 179 7.37 13.37 -3.76
CA LYS A 179 6.81 14.65 -4.27
C LYS A 179 5.47 14.42 -4.97
N THR A 180 4.38 14.50 -4.21
CA THR A 180 2.99 14.32 -4.66
C THR A 180 2.07 15.34 -3.98
N ARG A 181 0.81 15.42 -4.39
CA ARG A 181 -0.21 16.21 -3.65
C ARG A 181 -0.37 15.74 -2.19
N PHE A 182 -0.11 14.48 -1.93
CA PHE A 182 -0.16 13.90 -0.58
C PHE A 182 0.83 14.56 0.39
N THR A 183 2.01 14.95 -0.07
CA THR A 183 3.11 15.51 0.71
C THR A 183 3.34 17.00 0.47
N GLU A 184 2.51 17.66 -0.34
CA GLU A 184 2.73 19.04 -0.81
C GLU A 184 3.06 20.03 0.31
N LYS A 185 2.37 19.93 1.44
CA LYS A 185 2.59 20.81 2.60
C LYS A 185 3.94 20.60 3.32
N PHE A 186 4.65 19.51 3.01
CA PHE A 186 5.89 19.10 3.70
C PHE A 186 7.13 19.12 2.79
N GLN A 187 6.98 19.37 1.50
CA GLN A 187 8.06 19.30 0.50
C GLN A 187 9.18 20.33 0.73
N ASN A 188 8.88 21.43 1.40
CA ASN A 188 9.87 22.48 1.69
C ASN A 188 10.74 22.20 2.92
N THR A 189 10.41 21.18 3.71
CA THR A 189 11.08 20.86 4.98
C THR A 189 11.78 19.51 5.01
N THR A 190 11.60 18.71 3.96
CA THR A 190 12.12 17.35 3.91
C THR A 190 12.61 17.08 2.48
N GLU A 191 13.74 16.42 2.35
CA GLU A 191 14.21 15.91 1.07
C GLU A 191 13.15 14.97 0.46
N THR A 192 12.84 15.20 -0.81
CA THR A 192 11.79 14.45 -1.51
C THR A 192 12.34 13.81 -2.77
N ILE A 193 11.87 12.62 -3.08
CA ILE A 193 12.15 11.90 -4.31
C ILE A 193 10.94 11.96 -5.26
N SER A 194 11.16 11.78 -6.54
CA SER A 194 10.06 11.70 -7.50
C SER A 194 9.25 10.41 -7.33
N PRO A 195 7.97 10.37 -7.78
CA PRO A 195 7.19 9.14 -7.78
C PRO A 195 7.86 8.01 -8.56
N ASP A 196 8.47 8.30 -9.70
CA ASP A 196 9.12 7.32 -10.56
C ASP A 196 10.38 6.73 -9.88
N GLU A 197 11.26 7.56 -9.30
CA GLU A 197 12.41 7.09 -8.51
C GLU A 197 11.96 6.22 -7.33
N SER A 198 10.94 6.65 -6.58
CA SER A 198 10.42 5.90 -5.46
C SER A 198 9.91 4.51 -5.90
N VAL A 199 9.21 4.44 -7.03
CA VAL A 199 8.69 3.19 -7.58
C VAL A 199 9.82 2.29 -8.07
N GLU A 200 10.81 2.82 -8.79
CA GLU A 200 11.98 2.03 -9.21
C GLU A 200 12.70 1.40 -8.03
N MET A 201 12.91 2.17 -6.95
CA MET A 201 13.54 1.66 -5.73
C MET A 201 12.67 0.60 -5.04
N MET A 202 11.38 0.86 -4.86
CA MET A 202 10.44 -0.11 -4.26
C MET A 202 10.34 -1.39 -5.08
N MET A 203 10.35 -1.31 -6.41
CA MET A 203 10.30 -2.51 -7.24
C MET A 203 11.59 -3.32 -7.16
N LYS A 204 12.76 -2.71 -7.00
CA LYS A 204 14.00 -3.42 -6.66
C LYS A 204 13.88 -4.17 -5.32
N VAL A 205 13.18 -3.59 -4.33
CA VAL A 205 12.89 -4.31 -3.08
C VAL A 205 12.01 -5.53 -3.39
N VAL A 206 10.90 -5.35 -4.14
CA VAL A 206 9.98 -6.43 -4.50
C VAL A 206 10.68 -7.57 -5.24
N GLU A 207 11.58 -7.26 -6.18
CA GLU A 207 12.39 -8.24 -6.93
C GLU A 207 13.23 -9.15 -6.02
N ASN A 208 13.72 -8.62 -4.91
CA ASN A 208 14.57 -9.34 -3.98
C ASN A 208 13.82 -10.05 -2.84
N LEU A 209 12.49 -9.89 -2.75
CA LEU A 209 11.69 -10.55 -1.72
C LEU A 209 11.67 -12.07 -1.90
N SER A 210 11.61 -12.75 -0.78
CA SER A 210 11.45 -14.19 -0.63
C SER A 210 10.26 -14.53 0.26
N VAL A 211 9.97 -15.80 0.45
CA VAL A 211 8.93 -16.26 1.37
C VAL A 211 9.21 -15.92 2.84
N ASP A 212 10.48 -15.73 3.18
CA ASP A 212 10.91 -15.38 4.55
C ASP A 212 10.60 -13.92 4.91
N ASP A 213 10.38 -13.07 3.90
CA ASP A 213 10.03 -11.65 4.06
C ASP A 213 8.53 -11.43 4.31
N ASN A 214 7.76 -12.51 4.38
CA ASN A 214 6.31 -12.45 4.51
C ASN A 214 5.86 -11.77 5.82
N GLY A 215 5.06 -10.73 5.69
CA GLY A 215 4.50 -9.98 6.82
C GLY A 215 5.45 -8.93 7.41
N TYR A 216 6.53 -8.62 6.72
CA TYR A 216 7.42 -7.51 7.10
C TYR A 216 7.09 -6.23 6.34
N CYS A 217 7.61 -5.12 6.88
CA CYS A 217 7.55 -3.82 6.24
C CYS A 217 8.96 -3.35 5.88
N PHE A 218 9.14 -2.86 4.66
CA PHE A 218 10.42 -2.37 4.15
C PHE A 218 10.30 -0.92 3.71
N ALA A 219 11.39 -0.17 3.83
CA ALA A 219 11.52 1.12 3.18
C ALA A 219 11.90 0.93 1.69
N TYR A 220 11.73 1.98 0.92
CA TYR A 220 12.07 2.04 -0.52
C TYR A 220 13.53 1.66 -0.83
N ASP A 221 14.42 1.77 0.13
CA ASP A 221 15.85 1.41 0.04
C ASP A 221 16.16 -0.04 0.47
N GLY A 222 15.14 -0.82 0.81
CA GLY A 222 15.25 -2.20 1.28
C GLY A 222 15.49 -2.35 2.78
N THR A 223 15.62 -1.26 3.53
CA THR A 223 15.76 -1.31 4.98
C THR A 223 14.50 -1.83 5.63
N ALA A 224 14.60 -2.87 6.46
CA ALA A 224 13.48 -3.36 7.25
C ALA A 224 13.02 -2.31 8.27
N ILE A 225 11.72 -2.08 8.34
CA ILE A 225 11.10 -1.16 9.30
C ILE A 225 10.68 -1.96 10.53
N PRO A 226 11.17 -1.63 11.74
CA PRO A 226 10.77 -2.34 12.95
C PRO A 226 9.29 -2.13 13.28
N ALA A 227 8.71 -3.06 14.07
CA ALA A 227 7.30 -3.03 14.48
C ALA A 227 6.98 -1.85 15.44
#